data_4abe66e7dbd6d8a94f087a16167416b5
#
_entry.id   4abe66e7dbd6d8a94f087a16167416b5
#
_cell.length_a   1.000
_cell.length_b   1.000
_cell.length_c   1.000
_cell.angle_alpha   90.00
_cell.angle_beta   90.00
_cell.angle_gamma   90.00
#
_symmetry.space_group_name_H-M   'P 1'
#
loop_
_entity.id
_entity.type
_entity.pdbx_description
1 polymer ?
#
loop_
_entity_poly.entity_id
_entity_poly.type
_entity_poly.pdbx_seq_one_letter_code
_entity_poly.pdbx_strand_id
1 'polypeptide(L)'
;MALFHLGKKKEETKTPTCCCGSAPKAEETTSCCCGAPVEGICCIKVLGAGCKSCHEQYENAMAAVKAMGLDIEVEYITDMEKVMEYGVMSMPAIVVNDKAVAFGKVLKTAEVEKLLADLLL
;
A
#
# COMPACT_ATOMS: atom_id res chain seq x y z
N MET A 1 40.94 40.07 7.80
CA MET A 1 40.95 38.85 7.02
C MET A 1 40.13 37.80 7.72
N ALA A 2 38.98 37.52 7.17
CA ALA A 2 38.06 36.57 7.77
C ALA A 2 38.27 35.20 7.10
N LEU A 3 38.71 34.27 7.89
CA LEU A 3 38.76 32.86 7.48
C LEU A 3 37.42 32.21 7.82
N PHE A 4 36.64 32.03 6.81
CA PHE A 4 35.41 31.25 6.96
C PHE A 4 35.75 29.76 6.91
N HIS A 5 35.78 29.19 8.09
CA HIS A 5 35.83 27.74 8.19
C HIS A 5 34.38 27.23 8.16
N LEU A 6 33.90 26.91 6.99
CA LEU A 6 32.68 26.13 6.85
C LEU A 6 32.99 24.68 7.20
N GLY A 7 32.78 24.36 8.44
CA GLY A 7 32.73 23.00 8.88
C GLY A 7 31.48 22.36 8.29
N LYS A 8 31.67 21.64 7.19
CA LYS A 8 30.64 20.83 6.62
C LYS A 8 30.40 19.64 7.54
N LYS A 9 29.41 19.77 8.39
CA LYS A 9 28.97 18.69 9.22
C LYS A 9 28.28 17.69 8.32
N LYS A 10 28.99 16.62 8.05
CA LYS A 10 28.45 15.45 7.39
C LYS A 10 27.53 14.78 8.40
N GLU A 11 26.24 14.94 8.22
CA GLU A 11 25.26 14.20 8.93
C GLU A 11 25.23 12.80 8.35
N GLU A 12 25.86 11.90 9.07
CA GLU A 12 25.78 10.49 8.83
C GLU A 12 24.41 10.03 9.28
N THR A 13 23.48 9.95 8.36
CA THR A 13 22.25 9.22 8.60
C THR A 13 22.59 7.74 8.69
N LYS A 14 22.62 7.27 9.89
CA LYS A 14 22.66 5.85 10.20
C LYS A 14 21.40 5.23 9.66
N THR A 15 21.49 4.64 8.50
CA THR A 15 20.47 3.73 8.02
C THR A 15 20.45 2.49 8.90
N PRO A 16 19.29 2.09 9.41
CA PRO A 16 19.21 0.82 10.10
C PRO A 16 19.49 -0.30 9.11
N THR A 17 20.54 -0.97 9.36
CA THR A 17 20.90 -2.17 8.63
C THR A 17 19.88 -3.25 8.94
N CYS A 18 18.93 -3.45 8.07
CA CYS A 18 18.16 -4.67 8.07
C CYS A 18 19.05 -5.80 7.62
N CYS A 19 19.35 -6.68 8.54
CA CYS A 19 20.04 -7.92 8.28
C CYS A 19 19.14 -8.88 7.51
N CYS A 20 19.07 -8.70 6.22
CA CYS A 20 18.68 -9.75 5.29
C CYS A 20 19.61 -9.64 4.12
N GLY A 21 20.50 -10.59 4.06
CA GLY A 21 21.59 -10.58 3.11
C GLY A 21 21.13 -10.59 1.67
N SER A 22 21.96 -9.98 0.86
CA SER A 22 21.99 -10.09 -0.59
C SER A 22 20.74 -9.62 -1.31
N ALA A 23 20.67 -8.34 -1.51
CA ALA A 23 19.80 -7.80 -2.52
C ALA A 23 20.48 -7.81 -3.86
N PRO A 24 20.07 -8.63 -4.80
CA PRO A 24 20.30 -8.31 -6.19
C PRO A 24 19.14 -7.45 -6.67
N LYS A 25 19.50 -6.31 -7.18
CA LYS A 25 18.65 -5.46 -8.01
C LYS A 25 17.22 -5.25 -7.54
N ALA A 26 17.10 -4.09 -7.03
CA ALA A 26 15.90 -3.33 -6.95
C ALA A 26 14.98 -3.50 -8.13
N GLU A 27 14.02 -4.27 -7.96
CA GLU A 27 12.68 -4.04 -8.46
C GLU A 27 11.80 -4.36 -7.31
N GLU A 28 11.58 -3.29 -6.66
CA GLU A 28 10.41 -2.86 -6.10
C GLU A 28 9.30 -3.84 -6.09
N THR A 29 9.37 -4.72 -5.22
CA THR A 29 8.15 -5.21 -4.64
C THR A 29 8.35 -5.07 -3.16
N THR A 30 7.98 -3.97 -2.70
CA THR A 30 7.77 -3.76 -1.29
C THR A 30 6.62 -4.63 -0.84
N SER A 31 6.88 -5.85 -0.83
CA SER A 31 6.07 -6.76 -0.07
C SER A 31 6.64 -6.82 1.31
N CYS A 32 6.39 -5.84 2.08
CA CYS A 32 6.67 -5.87 3.50
C CYS A 32 5.52 -6.54 4.23
N CYS A 33 5.42 -7.81 4.07
CA CYS A 33 4.59 -8.61 4.94
C CYS A 33 5.37 -8.94 6.20
N CYS A 34 5.63 -7.96 7.01
CA CYS A 34 6.17 -8.15 8.34
C CYS A 34 5.07 -7.95 9.37
N GLY A 35 4.08 -8.75 9.32
CA GLY A 35 3.05 -8.89 10.32
C GLY A 35 2.52 -10.29 10.22
N ALA A 36 2.23 -10.90 11.33
CA ALA A 36 1.67 -12.23 11.36
C ALA A 36 0.49 -12.34 10.39
N PRO A 37 0.44 -13.36 9.57
CA PRO A 37 -0.68 -13.56 8.68
C PRO A 37 -1.94 -13.76 9.51
N VAL A 38 -2.74 -12.72 9.61
CA VAL A 38 -4.10 -12.87 10.07
C VAL A 38 -4.82 -13.50 8.91
N GLU A 39 -4.86 -14.78 8.94
CA GLU A 39 -5.64 -15.67 8.11
C GLU A 39 -6.08 -15.09 6.76
N GLY A 40 -5.16 -15.06 5.80
CA GLY A 40 -5.50 -14.88 4.40
C GLY A 40 -5.28 -13.50 3.78
N ILE A 41 -5.37 -12.42 4.51
CA ILE A 41 -5.17 -11.07 3.95
C ILE A 41 -3.91 -10.45 4.52
N CYS A 42 -2.90 -10.26 3.67
CA CYS A 42 -1.63 -9.66 4.08
C CYS A 42 -1.57 -8.16 3.83
N CYS A 43 -2.10 -7.72 2.71
CA CYS A 43 -2.06 -6.31 2.33
C CYS A 43 -3.26 -5.94 1.46
N ILE A 44 -3.68 -4.71 1.60
CA ILE A 44 -4.75 -4.13 0.79
C ILE A 44 -4.18 -2.93 0.08
N LYS A 45 -4.37 -2.88 -1.23
CA LYS A 45 -3.92 -1.78 -2.06
C LYS A 45 -5.11 -1.16 -2.77
N VAL A 46 -5.22 0.14 -2.72
CA VAL A 46 -6.22 0.89 -3.46
C VAL A 46 -5.56 1.59 -4.63
N LEU A 47 -5.97 1.24 -5.82
CA LEU A 47 -5.47 1.82 -7.05
C LEU A 47 -6.37 2.95 -7.50
N GLY A 48 -5.80 4.09 -7.79
CA GLY A 48 -6.56 5.23 -8.21
C GLY A 48 -5.74 6.32 -8.89
N ALA A 49 -6.38 7.11 -9.73
CA ALA A 49 -5.74 8.21 -10.45
C ALA A 49 -5.66 9.54 -9.67
N GLY A 50 -5.93 9.51 -8.38
CA GLY A 50 -5.93 10.71 -7.55
C GLY A 50 -7.21 11.55 -7.63
N CYS A 51 -8.29 11.03 -8.20
CA CYS A 51 -9.57 11.70 -8.21
C CYS A 51 -10.33 11.54 -6.88
N LYS A 52 -11.36 12.33 -6.68
CA LYS A 52 -12.18 12.29 -5.46
C LYS A 52 -12.75 10.89 -5.17
N SER A 53 -13.26 10.24 -6.18
CA SER A 53 -13.80 8.88 -6.05
C SER A 53 -12.77 7.86 -5.61
N CYS A 54 -11.54 8.00 -6.07
CA CYS A 54 -10.45 7.13 -5.64
C CYS A 54 -10.07 7.38 -4.17
N HIS A 55 -10.13 8.63 -3.76
CA HIS A 55 -9.86 9.00 -2.38
C HIS A 55 -10.96 8.49 -1.43
N GLU A 56 -12.22 8.67 -1.82
CA GLU A 56 -13.36 8.10 -1.09
C GLU A 56 -13.25 6.58 -0.96
N GLN A 57 -12.80 5.92 -2.02
CA GLN A 57 -12.58 4.48 -1.98
C GLN A 57 -11.50 4.09 -0.98
N TYR A 58 -10.43 4.86 -0.91
CA TYR A 58 -9.37 4.65 0.05
C TYR A 58 -9.87 4.83 1.50
N GLU A 59 -10.61 5.89 1.76
CA GLU A 59 -11.22 6.13 3.08
C GLU A 59 -12.18 5.02 3.50
N ASN A 60 -13.01 4.56 2.56
CA ASN A 60 -13.92 3.45 2.78
C ASN A 60 -13.18 2.14 3.07
N ALA A 61 -12.09 1.88 2.37
CA ALA A 61 -11.25 0.72 2.61
C ALA A 61 -10.59 0.77 4.00
N MET A 62 -10.07 1.92 4.38
CA MET A 62 -9.52 2.11 5.73
C MET A 62 -10.58 1.94 6.83
N ALA A 63 -11.78 2.47 6.61
CA ALA A 63 -12.88 2.34 7.56
C ALA A 63 -13.31 0.87 7.71
N ALA A 64 -13.39 0.13 6.61
CA ALA A 64 -13.73 -1.29 6.62
C ALA A 64 -12.70 -2.13 7.39
N VAL A 65 -11.42 -1.91 7.13
CA VAL A 65 -10.33 -2.59 7.83
C VAL A 65 -10.38 -2.32 9.33
N LYS A 66 -10.62 -1.09 9.72
CA LYS A 66 -10.77 -0.70 11.13
C LYS A 66 -12.02 -1.32 11.77
N ALA A 67 -13.13 -1.37 11.04
CA ALA A 67 -14.38 -1.95 11.52
C ALA A 67 -14.25 -3.46 11.78
N MET A 68 -13.48 -4.14 10.95
CA MET A 68 -13.16 -5.57 11.13
C MET A 68 -12.08 -5.82 12.18
N GLY A 69 -11.45 -4.78 12.70
CA GLY A 69 -10.35 -4.89 13.67
C GLY A 69 -9.11 -5.56 13.12
N LEU A 70 -8.90 -5.42 11.83
CA LEU A 70 -7.71 -5.94 11.17
C LEU A 70 -6.60 -4.90 11.21
N ASP A 71 -5.44 -5.29 11.68
CA ASP A 71 -4.24 -4.46 11.66
C ASP A 71 -3.51 -4.61 10.32
N ILE A 72 -4.24 -4.32 9.25
CA ILE A 72 -3.72 -4.39 7.88
C ILE A 72 -3.47 -2.99 7.36
N GLU A 73 -2.32 -2.81 6.76
CA GLU A 73 -1.96 -1.56 6.13
C GLU A 73 -2.66 -1.42 4.77
N VAL A 74 -3.33 -0.30 4.58
CA VAL A 74 -3.98 0.04 3.31
C VAL A 74 -3.07 1.01 2.56
N GLU A 75 -2.54 0.57 1.45
CA GLU A 75 -1.68 1.36 0.59
C GLU A 75 -2.47 2.03 -0.54
N TYR A 76 -2.21 3.29 -0.79
CA TYR A 76 -2.80 4.02 -1.90
C TYR A 76 -1.80 4.19 -3.04
N ILE A 77 -2.09 3.60 -4.17
CA ILE A 77 -1.22 3.59 -5.33
C ILE A 77 -1.84 4.43 -6.45
N THR A 78 -1.12 5.43 -6.88
CA THR A 78 -1.50 6.32 -7.98
C THR A 78 -0.76 6.04 -9.28
N ASP A 79 0.17 5.11 -9.25
CA ASP A 79 1.03 4.80 -10.39
C ASP A 79 0.29 3.98 -11.44
N MET A 80 0.15 4.54 -12.63
CA MET A 80 -0.53 3.90 -13.74
C MET A 80 0.19 2.62 -14.22
N GLU A 81 1.49 2.57 -14.09
CA GLU A 81 2.29 1.38 -14.44
C GLU A 81 1.92 0.19 -13.58
N LYS A 82 1.86 0.41 -12.27
CA LYS A 82 1.43 -0.62 -11.30
C LYS A 82 -0.02 -1.04 -11.53
N VAL A 83 -0.90 -0.10 -11.84
CA VAL A 83 -2.29 -0.39 -12.18
C VAL A 83 -2.38 -1.35 -13.37
N MET A 84 -1.56 -1.15 -14.37
CA MET A 84 -1.50 -2.03 -15.53
C MET A 84 -0.94 -3.43 -15.20
N GLU A 85 0.02 -3.52 -14.30
CA GLU A 85 0.56 -4.80 -13.83
C GLU A 85 -0.51 -5.67 -13.17
N TYR A 86 -1.39 -5.06 -12.41
CA TYR A 86 -2.53 -5.76 -11.80
C TYR A 86 -3.67 -6.08 -12.80
N GLY A 87 -3.54 -5.67 -14.05
CA GLY A 87 -4.53 -5.90 -15.09
C GLY A 87 -5.84 -5.14 -14.91
N VAL A 88 -5.81 -4.07 -14.15
CA VAL A 88 -6.99 -3.25 -13.86
C VAL A 88 -7.15 -2.18 -14.94
N MET A 89 -8.26 -2.20 -15.62
CA MET A 89 -8.58 -1.21 -16.66
C MET A 89 -9.48 -0.07 -16.19
N SER A 90 -10.06 -0.22 -15.01
CA SER A 90 -11.02 0.75 -14.47
C SER A 90 -10.65 1.16 -13.07
N MET A 91 -10.68 2.44 -12.79
CA MET A 91 -10.41 3.00 -11.46
C MET A 91 -11.70 3.58 -10.84
N PRO A 92 -11.83 3.57 -9.53
CA PRO A 92 -10.90 3.02 -8.55
C PRO A 92 -10.93 1.49 -8.49
N ALA A 93 -9.84 0.89 -8.00
CA ALA A 93 -9.75 -0.55 -7.83
C ALA A 93 -9.19 -0.91 -6.46
N ILE A 94 -9.65 -2.03 -5.93
CA ILE A 94 -9.13 -2.61 -4.70
C ILE A 94 -8.41 -3.90 -5.03
N VAL A 95 -7.18 -3.99 -4.58
CA VAL A 95 -6.33 -5.16 -4.71
C VAL A 95 -6.06 -5.72 -3.33
N VAL A 96 -6.30 -6.99 -3.15
CA VAL A 96 -6.03 -7.72 -1.92
C VAL A 96 -5.10 -8.88 -2.23
N ASN A 97 -3.99 -8.97 -1.52
CA ASN A 97 -2.97 -10.01 -1.77
C ASN A 97 -2.53 -10.10 -3.25
N ASP A 98 -2.34 -8.94 -3.88
CA ASP A 98 -1.97 -8.81 -5.29
C ASP A 98 -3.03 -9.32 -6.30
N LYS A 99 -4.25 -9.52 -5.85
CA LYS A 99 -5.39 -9.84 -6.69
C LYS A 99 -6.38 -8.69 -6.73
N ALA A 100 -6.74 -8.25 -7.92
CA ALA A 100 -7.79 -7.26 -8.10
C ALA A 100 -9.15 -7.90 -7.74
N VAL A 101 -9.73 -7.43 -6.65
CA VAL A 101 -11.00 -7.94 -6.12
C VAL A 101 -12.18 -7.14 -6.65
N ALA A 102 -12.00 -5.85 -6.75
CA ALA A 102 -13.02 -4.94 -7.25
C ALA A 102 -12.39 -3.82 -8.07
N PHE A 103 -13.04 -3.45 -9.14
CA PHE A 103 -12.58 -2.40 -10.02
C PHE A 103 -13.76 -1.65 -10.68
N GLY A 104 -13.53 -0.38 -10.99
CA GLY A 104 -14.48 0.44 -11.73
C GLY A 104 -15.68 0.94 -10.92
N LYS A 105 -15.72 0.70 -9.61
CA LYS A 105 -16.81 1.16 -8.74
C LYS A 105 -16.26 1.68 -7.43
N VAL A 106 -16.88 2.73 -6.92
CA VAL A 106 -16.65 3.17 -5.55
C VAL A 106 -17.51 2.30 -4.63
N LEU A 107 -16.83 1.44 -3.88
CA LEU A 107 -17.47 0.56 -2.92
C LEU A 107 -17.63 1.27 -1.57
N LYS A 108 -18.76 1.09 -0.96
CA LYS A 108 -19.01 1.56 0.40
C LYS A 108 -18.31 0.65 1.41
N THR A 109 -18.09 1.17 2.59
CA THR A 109 -17.47 0.43 3.71
C THR A 109 -18.08 -0.96 3.90
N ALA A 110 -19.40 -1.06 3.90
CA ALA A 110 -20.12 -2.34 4.06
C ALA A 110 -19.90 -3.34 2.91
N GLU A 111 -19.66 -2.85 1.70
CA GLU A 111 -19.34 -3.71 0.55
C GLU A 111 -17.90 -4.20 0.60
N VAL A 112 -17.00 -3.32 1.01
CA VAL A 112 -15.59 -3.69 1.22
C VAL A 112 -15.47 -4.72 2.34
N GLU A 113 -16.18 -4.55 3.45
CA GLU A 113 -16.23 -5.52 4.55
C GLU A 113 -16.69 -6.91 4.07
N LYS A 114 -17.73 -6.96 3.25
CA LYS A 114 -18.22 -8.23 2.68
C LYS A 114 -17.18 -8.89 1.79
N LEU A 115 -16.53 -8.14 0.93
CA LEU A 115 -15.47 -8.66 0.07
C LEU A 115 -14.29 -9.20 0.87
N LEU A 116 -13.91 -8.51 1.93
CA LEU A 116 -12.85 -8.96 2.81
C LEU A 116 -13.26 -10.21 3.59
N ALA A 117 -14.50 -10.26 4.06
CA ALA A 117 -15.05 -11.44 4.74
C ALA A 117 -15.09 -12.66 3.81
N ASP A 118 -15.49 -12.48 2.56
CA ASP A 118 -15.50 -13.55 1.56
C ASP A 118 -14.09 -14.08 1.26
N LEU A 119 -13.09 -13.23 1.35
CA LEU A 119 -11.69 -13.62 1.15
C LEU A 119 -11.07 -14.29 2.37
N LEU A 120 -11.60 -14.03 3.55
CA LEU A 120 -11.19 -14.67 4.80
C LEU A 120 -11.80 -16.07 4.99
N LEU A 121 -12.82 -16.37 4.28
CA LEU A 121 -13.40 -17.71 4.22
C LEU A 121 -12.63 -18.56 3.19
#